data_3e676d506af4cdda47717ff91814fc16
#
_entry.id   3e676d506af4cdda47717ff91814fc16
#
_cell.length_a   1.000
_cell.length_b   1.000
_cell.length_c   1.000
_cell.angle_alpha   90.00
_cell.angle_beta   90.00
_cell.angle_gamma   90.00
#
_symmetry.space_group_name_H-M   'P 1'
#
loop_
_entity.id
_entity.type
_entity.pdbx_description
1 polymer ?
#
loop_
_entity_poly.entity_id
_entity_poly.type
_entity_poly.pdbx_seq_one_letter_code
_entity_poly.pdbx_strand_id
1 'polypeptide(L)'
;MRHRIVSGRSSKPAGRFARPAGFAMAALVSLAVAQPALAAPYSMARAERAMQANADRPDWAGSSRAAGALIDLLATAKLDGLDPSQFKMGSLRKALQRLESGDPDDAAAASRAFDAAFVRYVTALRSGAAHGWVVVDSELAPGRETPRQILARAAAAPSLADYIGKMGFMPPAYAGLRRSIQWGELEDRSRYGLVRLNMDRLRMLPAAGRYVLVNAAAQRLEMIDNGQVVDTMKVVVGKPKNPTPVMAAYIRYAALNPYWEVPPDLAAERIAPNVVNEGLGYLKKHGYVVLSDWGATPEQVDPATVDWQAVADGTVQIRVRQNPGPYNAMGRMKFMFPNREGVYLHDTPDKQLLQEAARLFSGGCVRLEDAPRLSKWMFGKTLDPRGAAPDEKVELAKPVPVYIAYLTAMPEDGRIAFYEDIYGRDEEALARQSDSGRKLATF
;
A
#
# COMPACT_ATOMS: atom_id res chain seq x y z
N MET A 1 -14.44 -37.70 41.75
CA MET A 1 -14.95 -37.37 43.07
C MET A 1 -15.76 -36.11 43.01
N ARG A 2 -16.99 -36.26 43.32
CA ARG A 2 -18.08 -35.31 43.46
C ARG A 2 -17.88 -34.40 44.68
N HIS A 3 -18.37 -33.13 44.61
CA HIS A 3 -19.24 -32.44 45.57
C HIS A 3 -19.39 -31.00 45.11
N ARG A 4 -20.50 -30.54 44.58
CA ARG A 4 -21.84 -30.18 45.11
C ARG A 4 -21.81 -29.04 46.14
N ILE A 5 -22.29 -27.86 45.70
CA ILE A 5 -23.53 -27.12 46.00
C ILE A 5 -23.65 -26.67 47.47
N VAL A 6 -23.96 -25.37 47.70
CA VAL A 6 -25.11 -24.93 48.50
C VAL A 6 -25.48 -23.46 48.19
N SER A 7 -26.76 -23.29 48.00
CA SER A 7 -27.58 -22.11 47.82
C SER A 7 -27.95 -21.44 49.15
N GLY A 8 -28.28 -20.16 49.15
CA GLY A 8 -28.91 -19.48 50.26
C GLY A 8 -29.78 -18.30 49.81
N ARG A 9 -31.08 -18.51 49.81
CA ARG A 9 -32.15 -17.50 49.72
C ARG A 9 -32.55 -17.03 51.11
N SER A 10 -33.07 -15.79 51.21
CA SER A 10 -34.13 -15.31 52.13
C SER A 10 -34.03 -13.80 52.30
N SER A 11 -34.98 -12.96 52.40
CA SER A 11 -36.43 -12.91 52.33
C SER A 11 -36.84 -11.50 52.78
N LYS A 12 -37.90 -10.98 52.20
CA LYS A 12 -38.58 -9.71 52.62
C LYS A 12 -39.19 -9.84 54.03
N PRO A 13 -39.58 -8.70 54.67
CA PRO A 13 -41.02 -8.42 54.68
C PRO A 13 -41.44 -6.94 54.55
N ALA A 14 -42.72 -6.78 54.30
CA ALA A 14 -43.51 -5.61 54.10
C ALA A 14 -44.05 -5.00 55.42
N GLY A 15 -44.39 -3.73 55.45
CA GLY A 15 -45.15 -3.05 56.49
C GLY A 15 -46.00 -1.92 55.95
N ARG A 16 -47.31 -2.07 56.06
CA ARG A 16 -48.38 -1.12 55.72
C ARG A 16 -48.69 -0.21 56.92
N PHE A 17 -49.44 0.92 56.62
CA PHE A 17 -50.40 1.73 57.36
C PHE A 17 -50.10 3.21 57.20
N ALA A 18 -51.00 4.20 57.07
CA ALA A 18 -52.44 4.37 56.87
C ALA A 18 -52.66 5.88 56.63
N ARG A 19 -53.72 6.20 55.91
CA ARG A 19 -54.22 7.63 55.78
C ARG A 19 -55.06 7.97 57.02
N PRO A 20 -55.32 9.33 57.30
CA PRO A 20 -56.51 9.95 56.76
C PRO A 20 -56.43 11.47 56.44
N ALA A 21 -57.24 11.86 55.49
CA ALA A 21 -58.16 12.95 55.24
C ALA A 21 -58.06 14.32 55.93
N GLY A 22 -58.25 15.38 55.11
CA GLY A 22 -58.63 16.71 55.60
C GLY A 22 -58.66 17.77 54.50
N PHE A 23 -59.82 18.23 54.14
CA PHE A 23 -60.27 19.27 53.21
C PHE A 23 -59.52 20.60 53.27
N ALA A 24 -59.29 21.24 52.06
CA ALA A 24 -59.65 22.62 51.81
C ALA A 24 -59.56 22.97 50.33
N MET A 25 -60.67 23.46 49.78
CA MET A 25 -60.85 23.94 48.40
C MET A 25 -60.38 25.40 48.32
N ALA A 26 -59.41 25.65 47.44
CA ALA A 26 -59.12 27.03 47.01
C ALA A 26 -58.95 27.05 45.50
N ALA A 27 -59.90 27.66 44.83
CA ALA A 27 -59.84 27.84 43.37
C ALA A 27 -58.79 28.95 43.07
N LEU A 28 -57.75 28.58 42.34
CA LEU A 28 -56.80 29.46 41.72
C LEU A 28 -56.97 29.39 40.22
N VAL A 29 -57.38 30.48 39.62
CA VAL A 29 -57.43 30.73 38.20
C VAL A 29 -56.00 30.71 37.67
N SER A 30 -55.62 29.62 36.96
CA SER A 30 -54.36 29.56 36.30
C SER A 30 -54.46 30.22 34.94
N LEU A 31 -53.86 31.39 34.81
CA LEU A 31 -53.49 31.93 33.50
C LEU A 31 -52.49 30.92 32.83
N ALA A 32 -52.95 30.29 31.80
CA ALA A 32 -52.07 29.50 30.91
C ALA A 32 -51.16 30.45 30.14
N VAL A 33 -49.96 30.68 30.64
CA VAL A 33 -48.87 31.25 29.85
C VAL A 33 -48.44 30.11 28.89
N ALA A 34 -48.76 30.28 27.63
CA ALA A 34 -48.25 29.41 26.57
C ALA A 34 -46.71 29.53 26.53
N GLN A 35 -46.02 28.51 27.04
CA GLN A 35 -44.60 28.39 26.83
C GLN A 35 -44.36 28.11 25.34
N PRO A 36 -43.47 28.87 24.66
CA PRO A 36 -43.09 28.51 23.29
C PRO A 36 -42.37 27.14 23.35
N ALA A 37 -42.86 26.22 22.54
CA ALA A 37 -42.31 24.88 22.38
C ALA A 37 -40.79 24.95 22.15
N LEU A 38 -40.03 24.32 23.01
CA LEU A 38 -38.60 24.05 22.82
C LEU A 38 -38.39 23.11 21.61
N ALA A 39 -38.46 23.69 20.40
CA ALA A 39 -38.16 23.00 19.15
C ALA A 39 -36.67 23.19 18.75
N ALA A 40 -35.78 23.39 19.70
CA ALA A 40 -34.41 23.80 19.41
C ALA A 40 -33.31 22.70 19.33
N PRO A 41 -33.34 21.54 20.02
CA PRO A 41 -32.17 20.63 19.89
C PRO A 41 -32.19 19.75 18.62
N TYR A 42 -33.37 19.52 18.01
CA TYR A 42 -33.47 18.65 16.81
C TYR A 42 -33.07 19.35 15.51
N SER A 43 -33.21 20.66 15.44
CA SER A 43 -32.82 21.48 14.27
C SER A 43 -31.34 21.77 14.22
N MET A 44 -30.69 22.01 15.34
CA MET A 44 -29.24 22.28 15.40
C MET A 44 -28.42 21.01 15.03
N ALA A 45 -28.72 19.87 15.63
CA ALA A 45 -28.04 18.60 15.28
C ALA A 45 -28.28 18.15 13.82
N ARG A 46 -29.40 18.57 13.21
CA ARG A 46 -29.67 18.35 11.79
C ARG A 46 -28.91 19.35 10.92
N ALA A 47 -28.82 20.61 11.34
CA ALA A 47 -28.04 21.64 10.68
C ALA A 47 -26.52 21.33 10.76
N GLU A 48 -26.04 20.96 11.92
CA GLU A 48 -24.62 20.52 12.10
C GLU A 48 -24.29 19.31 11.27
N ARG A 49 -25.17 18.30 11.21
CA ARG A 49 -24.99 17.13 10.33
C ARG A 49 -25.06 17.50 8.86
N ALA A 50 -25.91 18.44 8.48
CA ALA A 50 -25.99 18.96 7.11
C ALA A 50 -24.75 19.81 6.76
N MET A 51 -24.26 20.61 7.67
CA MET A 51 -23.00 21.36 7.50
C MET A 51 -21.80 20.41 7.41
N GLN A 52 -21.75 19.39 8.27
CA GLN A 52 -20.69 18.37 8.24
C GLN A 52 -20.76 17.50 6.98
N ALA A 53 -21.97 17.15 6.52
CA ALA A 53 -22.18 16.45 5.26
C ALA A 53 -21.79 17.29 4.03
N ASN A 54 -21.89 18.61 4.11
CA ASN A 54 -21.43 19.53 3.07
C ASN A 54 -19.92 19.79 3.15
N ALA A 55 -19.34 19.82 4.36
CA ALA A 55 -17.91 19.97 4.55
C ALA A 55 -17.09 18.79 3.96
N ASP A 56 -17.70 17.61 3.86
CA ASP A 56 -17.10 16.40 3.26
C ASP A 56 -17.30 16.33 1.72
N ARG A 57 -17.78 17.38 1.07
CA ARG A 57 -18.01 17.40 -0.37
C ARG A 57 -17.28 18.56 -1.05
N PRO A 58 -16.76 18.34 -2.27
CA PRO A 58 -16.10 19.39 -3.04
C PRO A 58 -17.04 20.57 -3.29
N ASP A 59 -16.54 21.78 -3.13
CA ASP A 59 -17.28 23.00 -3.47
C ASP A 59 -17.13 23.31 -4.97
N TRP A 60 -17.94 22.64 -5.78
CA TRP A 60 -17.97 22.88 -7.22
C TRP A 60 -18.58 24.24 -7.57
N ALA A 61 -19.53 24.72 -6.77
CA ALA A 61 -20.19 26.02 -6.98
C ALA A 61 -19.21 27.18 -6.74
N GLY A 62 -18.41 27.08 -5.68
CA GLY A 62 -17.34 28.05 -5.41
C GLY A 62 -16.11 27.92 -6.33
N SER A 63 -16.08 26.88 -7.17
CA SER A 63 -14.93 26.61 -8.07
C SER A 63 -15.36 26.08 -9.43
N SER A 64 -15.98 26.93 -10.28
CA SER A 64 -16.28 26.58 -11.68
C SER A 64 -15.02 26.15 -12.47
N ARG A 65 -13.85 26.68 -12.08
CA ARG A 65 -12.56 26.23 -12.62
C ARG A 65 -12.27 24.74 -12.34
N ALA A 66 -12.63 24.25 -11.15
CA ALA A 66 -12.47 22.82 -10.83
C ALA A 66 -13.42 21.94 -11.65
N ALA A 67 -14.66 22.39 -11.84
CA ALA A 67 -15.64 21.73 -12.68
C ALA A 67 -15.19 21.67 -14.14
N GLY A 68 -14.64 22.77 -14.67
CA GLY A 68 -14.01 22.83 -15.99
C GLY A 68 -12.83 21.87 -16.11
N ALA A 69 -11.92 21.85 -15.13
CA ALA A 69 -10.78 20.95 -15.10
C ALA A 69 -11.21 19.47 -15.08
N LEU A 70 -12.30 19.12 -14.39
CA LEU A 70 -12.86 17.76 -14.42
C LEU A 70 -13.39 17.42 -15.82
N ILE A 71 -14.10 18.34 -16.48
CA ILE A 71 -14.59 18.15 -17.86
C ILE A 71 -13.42 17.84 -18.80
N ASP A 72 -12.32 18.64 -18.74
CA ASP A 72 -11.15 18.46 -19.58
C ASP A 72 -10.45 17.11 -19.32
N LEU A 73 -10.36 16.73 -18.04
CA LEU A 73 -9.81 15.45 -17.63
C LEU A 73 -10.61 14.28 -18.19
N LEU A 74 -11.94 14.33 -18.07
CA LEU A 74 -12.86 13.30 -18.57
C LEU A 74 -12.91 13.24 -20.10
N ALA A 75 -12.76 14.36 -20.78
CA ALA A 75 -12.67 14.42 -22.24
C ALA A 75 -11.47 13.63 -22.78
N THR A 76 -10.39 13.61 -21.99
CA THR A 76 -9.14 12.89 -22.31
C THR A 76 -9.01 11.54 -21.61
N ALA A 77 -10.10 10.97 -21.07
CA ALA A 77 -10.08 9.72 -20.30
C ALA A 77 -9.59 8.48 -21.10
N LYS A 78 -9.55 8.57 -22.44
CA LYS A 78 -8.90 7.56 -23.30
C LYS A 78 -7.42 7.38 -22.95
N LEU A 79 -6.73 8.44 -22.54
CA LEU A 79 -5.35 8.36 -22.05
C LEU A 79 -5.22 7.42 -20.85
N ASP A 80 -6.30 7.27 -20.12
CA ASP A 80 -6.42 6.38 -18.95
C ASP A 80 -6.98 5.01 -19.32
N GLY A 81 -7.23 4.73 -20.61
CA GLY A 81 -7.89 3.50 -21.09
C GLY A 81 -9.35 3.42 -20.72
N LEU A 82 -9.98 4.55 -20.43
CA LEU A 82 -11.41 4.63 -20.12
C LEU A 82 -12.19 5.20 -21.32
N ASP A 83 -13.43 4.75 -21.51
CA ASP A 83 -14.30 5.32 -22.54
C ASP A 83 -14.91 6.65 -22.04
N PRO A 84 -14.63 7.81 -22.69
CA PRO A 84 -15.19 9.10 -22.28
C PRO A 84 -16.72 9.13 -22.36
N SER A 85 -17.37 8.31 -23.18
CA SER A 85 -18.83 8.29 -23.35
C SER A 85 -19.57 7.97 -22.05
N GLN A 86 -18.95 7.17 -21.16
CA GLN A 86 -19.53 6.80 -19.87
C GLN A 86 -19.72 8.01 -18.92
N PHE A 87 -19.07 9.14 -19.17
CA PHE A 87 -19.12 10.31 -18.30
C PHE A 87 -20.19 11.34 -18.72
N LYS A 88 -20.96 11.10 -19.79
CA LYS A 88 -22.06 11.97 -20.24
C LYS A 88 -21.64 13.44 -20.36
N MET A 89 -20.59 13.70 -21.11
CA MET A 89 -19.92 15.03 -21.25
C MET A 89 -20.90 16.17 -21.55
N GLY A 90 -21.92 15.94 -22.40
CA GLY A 90 -22.95 16.96 -22.69
C GLY A 90 -23.75 17.38 -21.46
N SER A 91 -24.05 16.44 -20.56
CA SER A 91 -24.74 16.73 -19.30
C SER A 91 -23.88 17.52 -18.33
N LEU A 92 -22.55 17.22 -18.28
CA LEU A 92 -21.61 17.96 -17.42
C LEU A 92 -21.39 19.39 -17.91
N ARG A 93 -21.33 19.62 -19.23
CA ARG A 93 -21.26 21.00 -19.76
C ARG A 93 -22.50 21.81 -19.41
N LYS A 94 -23.70 21.21 -19.50
CA LYS A 94 -24.94 21.88 -19.03
C LYS A 94 -24.92 22.10 -17.51
N ALA A 95 -24.36 21.17 -16.72
CA ALA A 95 -24.20 21.35 -15.28
C ALA A 95 -23.23 22.49 -14.97
N LEU A 96 -22.13 22.68 -15.73
CA LEU A 96 -21.24 23.82 -15.56
C LEU A 96 -21.98 25.15 -15.77
N GLN A 97 -22.80 25.28 -16.81
CA GLN A 97 -23.61 26.48 -17.03
C GLN A 97 -24.58 26.76 -15.85
N ARG A 98 -25.11 25.71 -15.23
CA ARG A 98 -25.97 25.87 -14.03
C ARG A 98 -25.21 26.31 -12.79
N LEU A 99 -23.93 25.89 -12.62
CA LEU A 99 -23.09 26.43 -11.52
C LEU A 99 -22.89 27.95 -11.66
N GLU A 100 -22.85 28.43 -12.90
CA GLU A 100 -22.62 29.85 -13.24
C GLU A 100 -23.89 30.69 -13.22
N SER A 101 -25.10 30.09 -13.14
CA SER A 101 -26.37 30.81 -13.13
C SER A 101 -26.66 31.60 -11.85
N GLY A 102 -26.02 31.20 -10.73
CA GLY A 102 -26.23 31.78 -9.41
C GLY A 102 -27.49 31.27 -8.69
N ASP A 103 -28.30 30.40 -9.32
CA ASP A 103 -29.46 29.77 -8.67
C ASP A 103 -28.99 28.63 -7.74
N PRO A 104 -29.38 28.64 -6.45
CA PRO A 104 -28.92 27.65 -5.47
C PRO A 104 -29.36 26.22 -5.78
N ASP A 105 -30.56 26.01 -6.33
CA ASP A 105 -31.10 24.68 -6.65
C ASP A 105 -30.39 24.13 -7.86
N ASP A 106 -30.14 24.93 -8.88
CA ASP A 106 -29.36 24.61 -10.05
C ASP A 106 -27.91 24.27 -9.65
N ALA A 107 -27.29 25.06 -8.77
CA ALA A 107 -25.94 24.82 -8.26
C ALA A 107 -25.86 23.49 -7.50
N ALA A 108 -26.85 23.18 -6.65
CA ALA A 108 -26.91 21.94 -5.90
C ALA A 108 -27.09 20.71 -6.83
N ALA A 109 -27.93 20.82 -7.86
CA ALA A 109 -28.13 19.75 -8.85
C ALA A 109 -26.85 19.52 -9.69
N ALA A 110 -26.19 20.59 -10.10
CA ALA A 110 -24.93 20.53 -10.84
C ALA A 110 -23.81 19.93 -10.01
N SER A 111 -23.65 20.34 -8.73
CA SER A 111 -22.65 19.78 -7.81
C SER A 111 -22.81 18.26 -7.66
N ARG A 112 -24.03 17.76 -7.53
CA ARG A 112 -24.29 16.31 -7.51
C ARG A 112 -23.84 15.59 -8.79
N ALA A 113 -23.98 16.23 -9.94
CA ALA A 113 -23.56 15.66 -11.21
C ALA A 113 -22.03 15.56 -11.31
N PHE A 114 -21.29 16.60 -10.84
CA PHE A 114 -19.83 16.59 -10.77
C PHE A 114 -19.30 15.58 -9.75
N ASP A 115 -19.90 15.48 -8.56
CA ASP A 115 -19.58 14.45 -7.57
C ASP A 115 -19.67 13.05 -8.18
N ALA A 116 -20.79 12.73 -8.84
CA ALA A 116 -21.02 11.43 -9.45
C ALA A 116 -20.03 11.13 -10.57
N ALA A 117 -19.67 12.12 -11.38
CA ALA A 117 -18.71 11.95 -12.47
C ALA A 117 -17.29 11.75 -11.91
N PHE A 118 -16.90 12.53 -10.91
CA PHE A 118 -15.58 12.41 -10.25
C PHE A 118 -15.42 11.06 -9.55
N VAL A 119 -16.40 10.66 -8.73
CA VAL A 119 -16.39 9.35 -8.06
C VAL A 119 -16.29 8.21 -9.08
N ARG A 120 -17.09 8.27 -10.14
CA ARG A 120 -17.05 7.26 -11.23
C ARG A 120 -15.66 7.17 -11.85
N TYR A 121 -15.04 8.31 -12.14
CA TYR A 121 -13.72 8.35 -12.76
C TYR A 121 -12.65 7.76 -11.84
N VAL A 122 -12.57 8.20 -10.58
CA VAL A 122 -11.61 7.68 -9.60
C VAL A 122 -11.79 6.18 -9.37
N THR A 123 -13.05 5.74 -9.23
CA THR A 123 -13.36 4.32 -9.06
C THR A 123 -12.93 3.50 -10.28
N ALA A 124 -13.20 3.99 -11.49
CA ALA A 124 -12.81 3.31 -12.74
C ALA A 124 -11.28 3.19 -12.88
N LEU A 125 -10.53 4.24 -12.49
CA LEU A 125 -9.07 4.21 -12.49
C LEU A 125 -8.50 3.15 -11.54
N ARG A 126 -9.12 2.95 -10.38
CA ARG A 126 -8.65 2.01 -9.35
C ARG A 126 -9.18 0.58 -9.56
N SER A 127 -10.17 0.41 -10.43
CA SER A 127 -10.73 -0.92 -10.71
C SER A 127 -9.69 -1.83 -11.37
N GLY A 128 -9.51 -3.02 -10.82
CA GLY A 128 -8.57 -4.02 -11.34
C GLY A 128 -7.09 -3.69 -11.15
N ALA A 129 -6.75 -2.60 -10.45
CA ALA A 129 -5.36 -2.16 -10.26
C ALA A 129 -4.49 -3.18 -9.50
N ALA A 130 -5.08 -4.03 -8.66
CA ALA A 130 -4.37 -5.09 -7.95
C ALA A 130 -4.14 -6.36 -8.79
N HIS A 131 -4.58 -6.39 -10.06
CA HIS A 131 -4.37 -7.56 -10.91
C HIS A 131 -2.88 -7.82 -11.12
N GLY A 132 -2.44 -9.07 -10.89
CA GLY A 132 -1.03 -9.46 -10.97
C GLY A 132 -0.17 -9.08 -9.76
N TRP A 133 -0.77 -8.51 -8.70
CA TRP A 133 -0.09 -8.23 -7.45
C TRP A 133 -0.37 -9.27 -6.38
N VAL A 134 0.64 -9.65 -5.61
CA VAL A 134 0.47 -10.38 -4.36
C VAL A 134 0.12 -9.35 -3.27
N VAL A 135 -1.16 -9.21 -2.96
CA VAL A 135 -1.62 -8.29 -1.90
C VAL A 135 -1.72 -9.07 -0.60
N VAL A 136 -0.73 -8.90 0.26
CA VAL A 136 -0.64 -9.61 1.55
C VAL A 136 -1.64 -9.02 2.54
N ASP A 137 -1.60 -7.71 2.69
CA ASP A 137 -2.52 -6.97 3.56
C ASP A 137 -3.61 -6.35 2.70
N SER A 138 -4.81 -6.86 2.85
CA SER A 138 -5.95 -6.52 1.99
C SER A 138 -6.32 -5.03 1.98
N GLU A 139 -5.97 -4.30 3.04
CA GLU A 139 -6.18 -2.86 3.20
C GLU A 139 -5.36 -2.05 2.19
N LEU A 140 -4.28 -2.63 1.65
CA LEU A 140 -3.45 -2.00 0.62
C LEU A 140 -4.01 -2.15 -0.80
N ALA A 141 -5.06 -2.96 -0.98
CA ALA A 141 -5.73 -3.06 -2.28
C ALA A 141 -6.44 -1.75 -2.62
N PRO A 142 -6.21 -1.18 -3.82
CA PRO A 142 -6.90 0.03 -4.24
C PRO A 142 -8.38 -0.24 -4.54
N GLY A 143 -9.18 0.86 -4.65
CA GLY A 143 -10.60 0.75 -5.01
C GLY A 143 -11.55 0.39 -3.87
N ARG A 144 -11.06 0.30 -2.64
CA ARG A 144 -11.89 0.10 -1.44
C ARG A 144 -12.51 1.37 -0.88
N GLU A 145 -12.14 2.52 -1.42
CA GLU A 145 -12.63 3.79 -0.96
C GLU A 145 -14.11 3.97 -1.33
N THR A 146 -14.88 4.38 -0.32
CA THR A 146 -16.27 4.73 -0.53
C THR A 146 -16.38 6.06 -1.30
N PRO A 147 -17.50 6.31 -2.00
CA PRO A 147 -17.76 7.60 -2.64
C PRO A 147 -17.54 8.79 -1.69
N ARG A 148 -17.97 8.67 -0.43
CA ARG A 148 -17.77 9.72 0.60
C ARG A 148 -16.29 9.98 0.86
N GLN A 149 -15.46 8.96 0.97
CA GLN A 149 -14.01 9.13 1.21
C GLN A 149 -13.32 9.79 0.01
N ILE A 150 -13.72 9.44 -1.22
CA ILE A 150 -13.20 10.07 -2.45
C ILE A 150 -13.54 11.56 -2.45
N LEU A 151 -14.79 11.91 -2.18
CA LEU A 151 -15.25 13.29 -2.15
C LEU A 151 -14.62 14.09 -1.01
N ALA A 152 -14.54 13.52 0.20
CA ALA A 152 -13.94 14.18 1.35
C ALA A 152 -12.46 14.55 1.13
N ARG A 153 -11.71 13.69 0.43
CA ARG A 153 -10.32 14.04 0.08
C ARG A 153 -10.23 15.19 -0.92
N ALA A 154 -11.13 15.23 -1.89
CA ALA A 154 -11.19 16.35 -2.83
C ALA A 154 -11.60 17.66 -2.12
N ALA A 155 -12.57 17.59 -1.18
CA ALA A 155 -12.99 18.72 -0.38
C ALA A 155 -11.88 19.25 0.55
N ALA A 156 -11.02 18.36 1.08
CA ALA A 156 -9.91 18.73 1.95
C ALA A 156 -8.70 19.31 1.19
N ALA A 157 -8.71 19.27 -0.16
CA ALA A 157 -7.60 19.80 -0.94
C ALA A 157 -7.51 21.33 -0.83
N PRO A 158 -6.31 21.91 -0.67
CA PRO A 158 -6.12 23.37 -0.59
C PRO A 158 -6.65 24.13 -1.82
N SER A 159 -6.63 23.49 -2.98
CA SER A 159 -7.20 23.96 -4.24
C SER A 159 -7.87 22.80 -4.94
N LEU A 160 -9.19 22.81 -5.03
CA LEU A 160 -9.94 21.78 -5.74
C LEU A 160 -9.56 21.72 -7.24
N ALA A 161 -9.39 22.88 -7.88
CA ALA A 161 -9.02 22.96 -9.27
C ALA A 161 -7.63 22.33 -9.54
N ASP A 162 -6.66 22.60 -8.67
CA ASP A 162 -5.33 21.98 -8.77
C ASP A 162 -5.37 20.48 -8.47
N TYR A 163 -6.15 20.09 -7.45
CA TYR A 163 -6.30 18.68 -7.10
C TYR A 163 -6.87 17.85 -8.26
N ILE A 164 -7.88 18.38 -8.95
CA ILE A 164 -8.46 17.74 -10.14
C ILE A 164 -7.48 17.80 -11.32
N GLY A 165 -7.01 19.00 -11.67
CA GLY A 165 -6.16 19.20 -12.86
C GLY A 165 -4.81 18.49 -12.79
N LYS A 166 -4.23 18.37 -11.59
CA LYS A 166 -2.97 17.65 -11.35
C LYS A 166 -3.17 16.20 -10.95
N MET A 167 -4.41 15.71 -10.94
CA MET A 167 -4.76 14.34 -10.53
C MET A 167 -4.27 13.98 -9.12
N GLY A 168 -4.47 14.85 -8.14
CA GLY A 168 -4.02 14.66 -6.75
C GLY A 168 -4.59 13.41 -6.05
N PHE A 169 -5.51 12.71 -6.68
CA PHE A 169 -6.07 11.42 -6.28
C PHE A 169 -5.30 10.21 -6.86
N MET A 170 -4.24 10.44 -7.64
CA MET A 170 -3.35 9.42 -8.19
C MET A 170 -1.90 9.67 -7.76
N PRO A 171 -1.02 8.64 -7.77
CA PRO A 171 0.40 8.87 -7.51
C PRO A 171 0.98 9.91 -8.48
N PRO A 172 1.90 10.79 -8.05
CA PRO A 172 2.51 11.80 -8.93
C PRO A 172 3.13 11.21 -10.20
N ALA A 173 3.73 10.02 -10.10
CA ALA A 173 4.28 9.31 -11.25
C ALA A 173 3.22 8.97 -12.31
N TYR A 174 2.01 8.57 -11.90
CA TYR A 174 0.89 8.34 -12.82
C TYR A 174 0.54 9.62 -13.58
N ALA A 175 0.33 10.71 -12.85
CA ALA A 175 0.00 12.01 -13.43
C ALA A 175 1.11 12.52 -14.35
N GLY A 176 2.38 12.24 -14.02
CA GLY A 176 3.54 12.56 -14.84
C GLY A 176 3.52 11.84 -16.18
N LEU A 177 3.42 10.50 -16.17
CA LEU A 177 3.35 9.70 -17.41
C LEU A 177 2.15 10.10 -18.27
N ARG A 178 0.98 10.34 -17.66
CA ARG A 178 -0.21 10.78 -18.38
C ARG A 178 0.00 12.11 -19.10
N ARG A 179 0.64 13.08 -18.44
CA ARG A 179 0.96 14.39 -19.05
C ARG A 179 1.89 14.25 -20.24
N SER A 180 2.95 13.47 -20.10
CA SER A 180 3.91 13.25 -21.18
C SER A 180 3.24 12.67 -22.43
N ILE A 181 2.25 11.76 -22.27
CA ILE A 181 1.45 11.28 -23.39
C ILE A 181 0.56 12.42 -23.93
N GLN A 182 -0.13 13.14 -23.05
CA GLN A 182 -1.11 14.16 -23.43
C GLN A 182 -0.49 15.30 -24.25
N TRP A 183 0.73 15.70 -23.91
CA TRP A 183 1.42 16.82 -24.54
C TRP A 183 2.39 16.41 -25.66
N GLY A 184 2.43 15.12 -25.97
CA GLY A 184 3.28 14.62 -27.06
C GLY A 184 4.77 14.64 -26.75
N GLU A 185 5.14 14.68 -25.46
CA GLU A 185 6.53 14.66 -25.00
C GLU A 185 7.20 13.29 -25.22
N LEU A 186 6.44 12.29 -25.61
CA LEU A 186 6.97 10.97 -25.95
C LEU A 186 7.45 10.98 -27.40
N GLU A 187 8.76 11.13 -27.59
CA GLU A 187 9.41 11.19 -28.90
C GLU A 187 9.16 9.90 -29.72
N ASP A 188 9.28 8.75 -29.05
CA ASP A 188 9.06 7.44 -29.67
C ASP A 188 7.63 6.92 -29.37
N ARG A 189 6.73 7.12 -30.33
CA ARG A 189 5.33 6.66 -30.24
C ARG A 189 5.18 5.15 -30.14
N SER A 190 6.17 4.36 -30.54
CA SER A 190 6.14 2.90 -30.37
C SER A 190 6.09 2.49 -28.90
N ARG A 191 6.53 3.36 -28.00
CA ARG A 191 6.55 3.15 -26.55
C ARG A 191 5.23 3.51 -25.84
N TYR A 192 4.22 3.99 -26.55
CA TYR A 192 2.92 4.30 -25.94
C TYR A 192 2.32 3.13 -25.18
N GLY A 193 2.38 1.93 -25.74
CA GLY A 193 1.90 0.71 -25.07
C GLY A 193 2.62 0.46 -23.75
N LEU A 194 3.92 0.65 -23.74
CA LEU A 194 4.74 0.48 -22.54
C LEU A 194 4.44 1.53 -21.47
N VAL A 195 4.30 2.80 -21.85
CA VAL A 195 3.92 3.88 -20.92
C VAL A 195 2.55 3.61 -20.33
N ARG A 196 1.58 3.20 -21.15
CA ARG A 196 0.23 2.81 -20.71
C ARG A 196 0.26 1.65 -19.69
N LEU A 197 1.03 0.60 -19.99
CA LEU A 197 1.21 -0.54 -19.08
C LEU A 197 1.76 -0.08 -17.72
N ASN A 198 2.72 0.83 -17.70
CA ASN A 198 3.27 1.36 -16.46
C ASN A 198 2.29 2.29 -15.73
N MET A 199 1.47 3.06 -16.44
CA MET A 199 0.36 3.77 -15.83
C MET A 199 -0.62 2.80 -15.13
N ASP A 200 -0.96 1.68 -15.76
CA ASP A 200 -1.84 0.68 -15.16
C ASP A 200 -1.23 0.07 -13.88
N ARG A 201 0.07 -0.23 -13.89
CA ARG A 201 0.83 -0.70 -12.71
C ARG A 201 0.85 0.33 -11.57
N LEU A 202 1.01 1.61 -11.90
CA LEU A 202 1.02 2.71 -10.94
C LEU A 202 -0.33 2.93 -10.24
N ARG A 203 -1.44 2.43 -10.79
CA ARG A 203 -2.76 2.53 -10.15
C ARG A 203 -2.86 1.80 -8.82
N MET A 204 -1.95 0.86 -8.56
CA MET A 204 -1.84 0.16 -7.28
C MET A 204 -1.35 1.08 -6.16
N LEU A 205 -0.49 2.06 -6.48
CA LEU A 205 0.15 2.91 -5.48
C LEU A 205 -0.79 3.98 -4.94
N PRO A 206 -0.69 4.34 -3.65
CA PRO A 206 -1.47 5.44 -3.08
C PRO A 206 -1.02 6.80 -3.64
N ALA A 207 -1.95 7.75 -3.68
CA ALA A 207 -1.66 9.12 -4.11
C ALA A 207 -0.84 9.90 -3.07
N ALA A 208 -1.03 9.58 -1.80
CA ALA A 208 -0.41 10.25 -0.66
C ALA A 208 -0.15 9.25 0.46
N GLY A 209 0.44 9.73 1.55
CA GLY A 209 0.82 8.92 2.69
C GLY A 209 2.28 8.49 2.63
N ARG A 210 2.67 7.73 3.64
CA ARG A 210 4.05 7.30 3.84
C ARG A 210 4.21 5.83 3.48
N TYR A 211 5.10 5.50 2.54
CA TYR A 211 5.35 4.14 2.11
C TYR A 211 6.74 3.96 1.48
N VAL A 212 7.18 2.72 1.43
CA VAL A 212 8.37 2.29 0.69
C VAL A 212 7.95 1.78 -0.69
N LEU A 213 8.57 2.28 -1.75
CA LEU A 213 8.45 1.74 -3.09
C LEU A 213 9.77 1.09 -3.51
N VAL A 214 9.74 -0.19 -3.82
CA VAL A 214 10.84 -0.88 -4.50
C VAL A 214 10.46 -1.04 -5.96
N ASN A 215 11.15 -0.36 -6.85
CA ASN A 215 11.03 -0.62 -8.28
C ASN A 215 12.07 -1.66 -8.71
N ALA A 216 11.63 -2.90 -8.93
CA ALA A 216 12.53 -4.00 -9.26
C ALA A 216 13.21 -3.81 -10.63
N ALA A 217 12.52 -3.24 -11.64
CA ALA A 217 13.12 -2.95 -12.94
C ALA A 217 14.23 -1.90 -12.85
N ALA A 218 14.02 -0.84 -12.06
CA ALA A 218 15.02 0.20 -11.82
C ALA A 218 16.08 -0.21 -10.78
N GLN A 219 15.84 -1.31 -10.05
CA GLN A 219 16.71 -1.76 -8.96
C GLN A 219 16.96 -0.65 -7.93
N ARG A 220 15.88 0.06 -7.59
CA ARG A 220 15.87 1.24 -6.71
C ARG A 220 14.77 1.10 -5.66
N LEU A 221 15.07 1.54 -4.45
CA LEU A 221 14.09 1.77 -3.39
C LEU A 221 13.90 3.27 -3.22
N GLU A 222 12.66 3.69 -3.07
CA GLU A 222 12.26 5.06 -2.77
C GLU A 222 11.49 5.10 -1.46
N MET A 223 11.82 6.07 -0.61
CA MET A 223 11.08 6.40 0.60
C MET A 223 10.14 7.55 0.25
N ILE A 224 8.84 7.31 0.33
CA ILE A 224 7.83 8.27 -0.12
C ILE A 224 7.06 8.80 1.08
N ASP A 225 6.90 10.11 1.15
CA ASP A 225 6.06 10.80 2.12
C ASP A 225 5.17 11.82 1.39
N ASN A 226 3.84 11.66 1.55
CA ASN A 226 2.82 12.51 0.92
C ASN A 226 3.01 12.73 -0.59
N GLY A 227 3.36 11.66 -1.30
CA GLY A 227 3.56 11.67 -2.75
C GLY A 227 4.92 12.24 -3.21
N GLN A 228 5.79 12.61 -2.27
CA GLN A 228 7.14 13.08 -2.57
C GLN A 228 8.16 12.00 -2.26
N VAL A 229 9.12 11.80 -3.16
CA VAL A 229 10.30 10.98 -2.88
C VAL A 229 11.22 11.78 -1.96
N VAL A 230 11.34 11.34 -0.70
CA VAL A 230 12.17 12.04 0.31
C VAL A 230 13.57 11.46 0.42
N ASP A 231 13.76 10.22 -0.01
CA ASP A 231 15.08 9.57 -0.09
C ASP A 231 15.04 8.37 -1.03
N THR A 232 16.19 8.00 -1.57
CA THR A 232 16.35 6.84 -2.47
C THR A 232 17.59 6.05 -2.14
N MET A 233 17.61 4.77 -2.52
CA MET A 233 18.81 3.96 -2.46
C MET A 233 18.82 2.87 -3.52
N LYS A 234 20.01 2.40 -3.88
CA LYS A 234 20.19 1.23 -4.72
C LYS A 234 19.75 -0.04 -3.98
N VAL A 235 19.25 -1.00 -4.73
CA VAL A 235 18.93 -2.33 -4.20
C VAL A 235 19.43 -3.43 -5.15
N VAL A 236 19.72 -4.60 -4.56
CA VAL A 236 19.88 -5.85 -5.31
C VAL A 236 18.54 -6.58 -5.30
N VAL A 237 18.10 -7.02 -6.46
CA VAL A 237 16.85 -7.77 -6.64
C VAL A 237 17.12 -9.20 -7.14
N GLY A 238 16.08 -9.98 -7.33
CA GLY A 238 16.16 -11.37 -7.75
C GLY A 238 16.79 -11.54 -9.13
N LYS A 239 17.47 -12.68 -9.32
CA LYS A 239 17.89 -13.13 -10.64
C LYS A 239 16.68 -13.40 -11.54
N PRO A 240 16.81 -13.42 -12.89
CA PRO A 240 15.71 -13.76 -13.80
C PRO A 240 15.02 -15.09 -13.47
N LYS A 241 15.77 -16.13 -13.03
CA LYS A 241 15.21 -17.42 -12.62
C LYS A 241 14.47 -17.39 -11.26
N ASN A 242 14.78 -16.42 -10.40
CA ASN A 242 14.16 -16.21 -9.09
C ASN A 242 13.74 -14.73 -8.96
N PRO A 243 12.78 -14.28 -9.76
CA PRO A 243 12.45 -12.86 -9.86
C PRO A 243 11.81 -12.34 -8.56
N THR A 244 12.17 -11.12 -8.18
CA THR A 244 11.49 -10.43 -7.09
C THR A 244 9.99 -10.29 -7.44
N PRO A 245 9.06 -10.78 -6.60
CA PRO A 245 7.63 -10.71 -6.90
C PRO A 245 7.10 -9.28 -6.83
N VAL A 246 6.01 -9.03 -7.55
CA VAL A 246 5.24 -7.78 -7.43
C VAL A 246 4.26 -7.95 -6.29
N MET A 247 4.39 -7.13 -5.23
CA MET A 247 3.60 -7.32 -4.02
C MET A 247 3.37 -6.04 -3.20
N ALA A 248 2.35 -6.08 -2.36
CA ALA A 248 2.04 -5.03 -1.39
C ALA A 248 1.82 -5.66 -0.01
N ALA A 249 2.50 -5.13 0.99
CA ALA A 249 2.43 -5.60 2.37
C ALA A 249 2.74 -4.47 3.36
N TYR A 250 2.52 -4.72 4.65
CA TYR A 250 2.99 -3.83 5.72
C TYR A 250 4.28 -4.34 6.34
N ILE A 251 5.34 -3.52 6.32
CA ILE A 251 6.50 -3.73 7.18
C ILE A 251 6.05 -3.50 8.63
N ARG A 252 6.22 -4.51 9.48
CA ARG A 252 5.72 -4.52 10.86
C ARG A 252 6.84 -4.34 11.88
N TYR A 253 8.00 -4.93 11.62
CA TYR A 253 9.15 -4.88 12.52
C TYR A 253 10.48 -5.02 11.76
N ALA A 254 11.55 -4.62 12.42
CA ALA A 254 12.91 -4.98 12.04
C ALA A 254 13.43 -6.10 12.94
N ALA A 255 14.21 -7.02 12.41
CA ALA A 255 14.98 -7.97 13.18
C ALA A 255 16.47 -7.60 13.10
N LEU A 256 17.10 -7.44 14.27
CA LEU A 256 18.50 -7.11 14.42
C LEU A 256 19.33 -8.39 14.59
N ASN A 257 20.55 -8.40 14.03
CA ASN A 257 21.41 -9.58 14.02
C ASN A 257 20.65 -10.85 13.60
N PRO A 258 19.98 -10.84 12.43
CA PRO A 258 19.05 -11.89 12.04
C PRO A 258 19.75 -13.21 11.76
N TYR A 259 19.09 -14.31 12.08
CA TYR A 259 19.40 -15.57 11.44
C TYR A 259 18.96 -15.53 9.98
N TRP A 260 19.71 -16.23 9.11
CA TRP A 260 19.24 -16.56 7.76
C TRP A 260 18.86 -18.03 7.71
N GLU A 261 17.57 -18.28 7.68
CA GLU A 261 17.06 -19.61 7.33
C GLU A 261 17.26 -19.79 5.82
N VAL A 262 18.18 -20.66 5.46
CA VAL A 262 18.58 -20.87 4.05
C VAL A 262 17.48 -21.68 3.35
N PRO A 263 16.87 -21.18 2.27
CA PRO A 263 15.95 -21.98 1.46
C PRO A 263 16.64 -23.24 0.93
N PRO A 264 15.95 -24.41 0.87
CA PRO A 264 16.56 -25.67 0.46
C PRO A 264 17.21 -25.65 -0.92
N ASP A 265 16.63 -24.94 -1.87
CA ASP A 265 17.18 -24.72 -3.21
C ASP A 265 18.50 -23.94 -3.16
N LEU A 266 18.60 -22.92 -2.32
CA LEU A 266 19.83 -22.16 -2.11
C LEU A 266 20.87 -22.97 -1.30
N ALA A 267 20.44 -23.85 -0.40
CA ALA A 267 21.34 -24.77 0.27
C ALA A 267 21.99 -25.72 -0.73
N ALA A 268 21.21 -26.29 -1.66
CA ALA A 268 21.70 -27.15 -2.74
C ALA A 268 22.59 -26.39 -3.74
N GLU A 269 22.18 -25.18 -4.17
CA GLU A 269 22.92 -24.42 -5.20
C GLU A 269 24.21 -23.75 -4.70
N ARG A 270 24.25 -23.33 -3.43
CA ARG A 270 25.31 -22.45 -2.91
C ARG A 270 26.11 -23.01 -1.75
N ILE A 271 25.46 -23.79 -0.86
CA ILE A 271 26.14 -24.25 0.35
C ILE A 271 26.77 -25.61 0.07
N ALA A 272 25.98 -26.58 -0.37
CA ALA A 272 26.45 -27.94 -0.54
C ALA A 272 27.61 -28.07 -1.53
N PRO A 273 27.64 -27.42 -2.71
CA PRO A 273 28.79 -27.49 -3.61
C PRO A 273 30.09 -26.98 -2.98
N ASN A 274 30.00 -25.90 -2.18
CA ASN A 274 31.17 -25.36 -1.48
C ASN A 274 31.63 -26.28 -0.38
N VAL A 275 30.71 -26.96 0.33
CA VAL A 275 31.08 -27.97 1.33
C VAL A 275 31.75 -29.19 0.67
N VAL A 276 31.25 -29.65 -0.47
CA VAL A 276 31.88 -30.73 -1.24
C VAL A 276 33.29 -30.35 -1.67
N ASN A 277 33.52 -29.13 -2.12
CA ASN A 277 34.78 -28.65 -2.65
C ASN A 277 35.81 -28.28 -1.57
N GLU A 278 35.36 -27.56 -0.50
CA GLU A 278 36.22 -26.94 0.53
C GLU A 278 36.20 -27.73 1.86
N GLY A 279 35.27 -28.70 2.00
CA GLY A 279 35.06 -29.46 3.22
C GLY A 279 34.20 -28.70 4.26
N LEU A 280 33.97 -29.33 5.41
CA LEU A 280 33.14 -28.82 6.50
C LEU A 280 33.65 -27.51 7.11
N GLY A 281 34.94 -27.17 6.87
CA GLY A 281 35.50 -25.88 7.30
C GLY A 281 34.77 -24.68 6.70
N TYR A 282 34.19 -24.81 5.51
CA TYR A 282 33.36 -23.81 4.87
C TYR A 282 32.18 -23.39 5.76
N LEU A 283 31.46 -24.36 6.32
CA LEU A 283 30.29 -24.08 7.20
C LEU A 283 30.70 -23.27 8.43
N LYS A 284 31.79 -23.71 9.10
CA LYS A 284 32.31 -23.02 10.30
C LYS A 284 32.74 -21.59 9.97
N LYS A 285 33.49 -21.40 8.88
CA LYS A 285 34.00 -20.10 8.43
C LYS A 285 32.85 -19.10 8.18
N HIS A 286 31.76 -19.58 7.58
CA HIS A 286 30.62 -18.75 7.20
C HIS A 286 29.48 -18.75 8.22
N GLY A 287 29.61 -19.45 9.36
CA GLY A 287 28.62 -19.48 10.42
C GLY A 287 27.36 -20.28 10.11
N TYR A 288 27.46 -21.28 9.22
CA TYR A 288 26.35 -22.18 8.93
C TYR A 288 26.24 -23.30 9.96
N VAL A 289 25.01 -23.65 10.30
CA VAL A 289 24.65 -24.81 11.12
C VAL A 289 23.57 -25.63 10.41
N VAL A 290 23.62 -26.96 10.59
CA VAL A 290 22.58 -27.87 10.11
C VAL A 290 21.61 -28.16 11.24
N LEU A 291 20.31 -28.16 10.94
CA LEU A 291 19.24 -28.38 11.91
C LEU A 291 18.46 -29.65 11.56
N SER A 292 17.96 -30.35 12.59
CA SER A 292 17.34 -31.66 12.49
C SER A 292 16.06 -31.69 11.65
N ASP A 293 15.27 -30.64 11.75
CA ASP A 293 13.93 -30.58 11.17
C ASP A 293 13.44 -29.14 11.01
N TRP A 294 12.21 -28.96 10.50
CA TRP A 294 11.56 -27.69 10.28
C TRP A 294 10.65 -27.24 11.44
N GLY A 295 10.74 -27.91 12.58
CA GLY A 295 10.00 -27.56 13.78
C GLY A 295 10.43 -26.25 14.44
N ALA A 296 9.74 -25.90 15.52
CA ALA A 296 10.01 -24.68 16.28
C ALA A 296 11.29 -24.76 17.15
N THR A 297 11.68 -25.98 17.56
CA THR A 297 12.82 -26.24 18.42
C THR A 297 13.73 -27.33 17.84
N PRO A 298 14.32 -27.09 16.64
CA PRO A 298 15.20 -28.06 16.01
C PRO A 298 16.51 -28.20 16.78
N GLU A 299 17.05 -29.42 16.80
CA GLU A 299 18.39 -29.67 17.34
C GLU A 299 19.46 -29.42 16.27
N GLN A 300 20.67 -29.10 16.70
CA GLN A 300 21.78 -28.99 15.76
C GLN A 300 22.32 -30.38 15.42
N VAL A 301 22.45 -30.67 14.13
CA VAL A 301 22.96 -31.92 13.61
C VAL A 301 24.45 -31.77 13.30
N ASP A 302 25.20 -32.85 13.54
CA ASP A 302 26.62 -32.89 13.11
C ASP A 302 26.68 -32.88 11.58
N PRO A 303 27.26 -31.84 10.95
CA PRO A 303 27.35 -31.76 9.50
C PRO A 303 28.18 -32.86 8.85
N ALA A 304 28.99 -33.62 9.61
CA ALA A 304 29.71 -34.76 9.13
C ALA A 304 28.82 -35.97 8.78
N THR A 305 27.59 -36.01 9.33
CA THR A 305 26.62 -37.08 9.05
C THR A 305 25.75 -36.82 7.80
N VAL A 306 25.93 -35.66 7.16
CA VAL A 306 25.14 -35.23 6.00
C VAL A 306 25.82 -35.64 4.73
N ASP A 307 25.08 -36.28 3.81
CA ASP A 307 25.52 -36.49 2.43
C ASP A 307 25.43 -35.20 1.61
N TRP A 308 26.50 -34.42 1.65
CA TRP A 308 26.57 -33.13 0.98
C TRP A 308 26.51 -33.22 -0.54
N GLN A 309 26.94 -34.35 -1.13
CA GLN A 309 26.79 -34.59 -2.58
C GLN A 309 25.30 -34.75 -2.92
N ALA A 310 24.58 -35.58 -2.17
CA ALA A 310 23.13 -35.74 -2.37
C ALA A 310 22.33 -34.44 -2.16
N VAL A 311 22.80 -33.58 -1.25
CA VAL A 311 22.20 -32.22 -1.09
C VAL A 311 22.49 -31.35 -2.32
N ALA A 312 23.72 -31.33 -2.84
CA ALA A 312 24.10 -30.58 -4.03
C ALA A 312 23.34 -31.06 -5.28
N ASP A 313 23.08 -32.33 -5.39
CA ASP A 313 22.30 -32.95 -6.47
C ASP A 313 20.79 -32.75 -6.31
N GLY A 314 20.34 -32.12 -5.19
CA GLY A 314 18.93 -31.84 -4.89
C GLY A 314 18.10 -33.06 -4.50
N THR A 315 18.74 -34.23 -4.28
CA THR A 315 18.07 -35.48 -3.90
C THR A 315 17.77 -35.58 -2.40
N VAL A 316 18.51 -34.82 -1.58
CA VAL A 316 18.30 -34.67 -0.12
C VAL A 316 18.08 -33.22 0.23
N GLN A 317 17.04 -32.94 1.00
CA GLN A 317 16.78 -31.61 1.54
C GLN A 317 17.19 -31.58 3.02
N ILE A 318 17.91 -30.52 3.39
CA ILE A 318 18.32 -30.28 4.76
C ILE A 318 17.94 -28.86 5.18
N ARG A 319 17.74 -28.65 6.47
CA ARG A 319 17.59 -27.31 7.03
C ARG A 319 18.96 -26.75 7.39
N VAL A 320 19.35 -25.68 6.70
CA VAL A 320 20.58 -24.94 6.99
C VAL A 320 20.19 -23.57 7.52
N ARG A 321 20.84 -23.13 8.58
CA ARG A 321 20.70 -21.78 9.14
C ARG A 321 22.07 -21.12 9.19
N GLN A 322 22.16 -19.87 8.79
CA GLN A 322 23.35 -19.03 9.01
C GLN A 322 23.14 -18.18 10.26
N ASN A 323 24.08 -18.29 11.17
CA ASN A 323 24.10 -17.49 12.41
C ASN A 323 24.43 -16.02 12.14
N PRO A 324 24.04 -15.08 13.01
CA PRO A 324 24.51 -13.70 12.97
C PRO A 324 26.04 -13.62 12.91
N GLY A 325 26.54 -12.73 12.08
CA GLY A 325 27.99 -12.56 11.93
C GLY A 325 28.35 -11.72 10.70
N PRO A 326 29.65 -11.47 10.48
CA PRO A 326 30.12 -10.63 9.39
C PRO A 326 29.85 -11.21 7.99
N TYR A 327 29.67 -12.51 7.91
CA TYR A 327 29.36 -13.21 6.66
C TYR A 327 27.89 -13.53 6.47
N ASN A 328 27.01 -13.16 7.43
CA ASN A 328 25.59 -13.45 7.31
C ASN A 328 25.00 -12.72 6.11
N ALA A 329 24.40 -13.47 5.19
CA ALA A 329 23.85 -12.92 3.95
C ALA A 329 22.74 -11.87 4.18
N MET A 330 22.08 -11.89 5.36
CA MET A 330 21.07 -10.89 5.75
C MET A 330 21.69 -9.60 6.28
N GLY A 331 23.02 -9.51 6.39
CA GLY A 331 23.69 -8.42 7.02
C GLY A 331 23.32 -8.29 8.51
N ARG A 332 23.11 -7.09 8.97
CA ARG A 332 22.85 -6.82 10.40
C ARG A 332 21.38 -6.55 10.73
N MET A 333 20.52 -6.39 9.74
CA MET A 333 19.09 -6.17 9.95
C MET A 333 18.24 -6.59 8.75
N LYS A 334 17.04 -7.05 9.03
CA LYS A 334 15.99 -7.30 8.04
C LYS A 334 14.69 -6.62 8.46
N PHE A 335 13.91 -6.16 7.48
CA PHE A 335 12.62 -5.51 7.67
C PHE A 335 11.53 -6.47 7.22
N MET A 336 10.66 -6.82 8.14
CA MET A 336 9.74 -7.94 7.99
C MET A 336 8.32 -7.49 7.66
N PHE A 337 7.82 -8.03 6.57
CA PHE A 337 6.42 -8.04 6.13
C PHE A 337 6.03 -9.48 5.84
N PRO A 338 5.57 -10.25 6.86
CA PRO A 338 5.33 -11.68 6.73
C PRO A 338 4.42 -11.99 5.54
N ASN A 339 4.88 -12.85 4.63
CA ASN A 339 4.19 -13.22 3.40
C ASN A 339 4.54 -14.66 3.01
N ARG A 340 3.75 -15.26 2.10
CA ARG A 340 3.95 -16.64 1.64
C ARG A 340 5.11 -16.81 0.67
N GLU A 341 5.53 -15.73 0.02
CA GLU A 341 6.65 -15.72 -0.92
C GLU A 341 8.01 -15.71 -0.21
N GLY A 342 8.03 -15.57 1.12
CA GLY A 342 9.26 -15.52 1.91
C GLY A 342 10.17 -14.31 1.60
N VAL A 343 9.61 -13.24 1.04
CA VAL A 343 10.37 -12.04 0.65
C VAL A 343 10.42 -11.02 1.78
N TYR A 344 11.56 -10.39 1.94
CA TYR A 344 11.79 -9.29 2.88
C TYR A 344 12.85 -8.32 2.34
N LEU A 345 12.95 -7.13 2.93
CA LEU A 345 14.06 -6.21 2.71
C LEU A 345 15.13 -6.48 3.75
N HIS A 346 16.40 -6.50 3.36
CA HIS A 346 17.48 -6.79 4.31
C HIS A 346 18.79 -6.11 3.95
N ASP A 347 19.63 -5.95 4.93
CA ASP A 347 21.01 -5.54 4.77
C ASP A 347 21.84 -6.63 4.03
N THR A 348 23.07 -6.33 3.69
CA THR A 348 23.99 -7.27 3.05
C THR A 348 25.43 -6.94 3.39
N PRO A 349 26.30 -7.95 3.64
CA PRO A 349 27.75 -7.73 3.74
C PRO A 349 28.37 -7.48 2.35
N ASP A 350 27.72 -7.93 1.27
CA ASP A 350 28.23 -7.87 -0.11
C ASP A 350 27.93 -6.50 -0.74
N LYS A 351 28.44 -5.42 -0.13
CA LYS A 351 28.18 -4.05 -0.60
C LYS A 351 28.74 -3.76 -1.98
N GLN A 352 29.75 -4.51 -2.45
CA GLN A 352 30.30 -4.40 -3.80
C GLN A 352 29.26 -4.68 -4.88
N LEU A 353 28.27 -5.56 -4.64
CA LEU A 353 27.20 -5.87 -5.61
C LEU A 353 26.31 -4.66 -5.91
N LEU A 354 26.29 -3.67 -5.03
CA LEU A 354 25.53 -2.43 -5.23
C LEU A 354 26.21 -1.45 -6.18
N GLN A 355 27.46 -1.70 -6.54
CA GLN A 355 28.20 -0.92 -7.52
C GLN A 355 28.04 -1.47 -8.96
N GLU A 356 27.49 -2.69 -9.09
CA GLU A 356 27.23 -3.29 -10.37
C GLU A 356 26.14 -2.52 -11.15
N ALA A 357 26.27 -2.49 -12.46
CA ALA A 357 25.30 -1.86 -13.36
C ALA A 357 23.94 -2.60 -13.30
N ALA A 358 23.98 -3.94 -13.34
CA ALA A 358 22.82 -4.81 -13.16
C ALA A 358 22.93 -5.54 -11.82
N ARG A 359 22.01 -5.27 -10.91
CA ARG A 359 22.03 -5.79 -9.53
C ARG A 359 21.02 -6.95 -9.34
N LEU A 360 21.17 -8.01 -10.16
CA LEU A 360 20.30 -9.17 -10.26
C LEU A 360 20.94 -10.41 -9.60
N PHE A 361 21.15 -10.37 -8.28
CA PHE A 361 21.95 -11.39 -7.60
C PHE A 361 21.20 -12.17 -6.50
N SER A 362 20.00 -11.72 -6.08
CA SER A 362 19.29 -12.38 -4.98
C SER A 362 18.45 -13.58 -5.46
N GLY A 363 17.93 -14.35 -4.49
CA GLY A 363 16.91 -15.39 -4.72
C GLY A 363 15.47 -14.86 -4.65
N GLY A 364 15.26 -13.54 -4.84
CA GLY A 364 13.95 -12.88 -4.79
C GLY A 364 13.84 -11.80 -3.73
N CYS A 365 14.55 -11.89 -2.60
CA CYS A 365 14.60 -10.84 -1.57
C CYS A 365 15.31 -9.58 -2.06
N VAL A 366 15.09 -8.46 -1.37
CA VAL A 366 15.65 -7.16 -1.74
C VAL A 366 16.77 -6.78 -0.78
N ARG A 367 18.02 -6.70 -1.30
CA ARG A 367 19.18 -6.27 -0.51
C ARG A 367 19.34 -4.77 -0.59
N LEU A 368 19.54 -4.14 0.56
CA LEU A 368 19.60 -2.69 0.71
C LEU A 368 21.03 -2.15 0.67
N GLU A 369 21.21 -1.03 0.01
CA GLU A 369 22.45 -0.26 0.07
C GLU A 369 22.73 0.21 1.50
N ASP A 370 21.74 0.77 2.17
CA ASP A 370 21.86 1.37 3.50
C ASP A 370 20.62 1.04 4.37
N ALA A 371 20.66 -0.11 5.02
CA ALA A 371 19.60 -0.54 5.93
C ALA A 371 19.46 0.37 7.17
N PRO A 372 20.56 0.87 7.80
CA PRO A 372 20.47 1.89 8.85
C PRO A 372 19.72 3.14 8.44
N ARG A 373 19.90 3.66 7.21
CA ARG A 373 19.20 4.83 6.69
C ARG A 373 17.69 4.57 6.52
N LEU A 374 17.32 3.40 6.00
CA LEU A 374 15.90 3.01 5.95
C LEU A 374 15.31 2.87 7.36
N SER A 375 16.06 2.29 8.32
CA SER A 375 15.60 2.19 9.71
C SER A 375 15.35 3.56 10.33
N LYS A 376 16.26 4.53 10.14
CA LYS A 376 16.09 5.90 10.61
C LYS A 376 14.79 6.52 10.07
N TRP A 377 14.51 6.34 8.79
CA TRP A 377 13.29 6.88 8.19
C TRP A 377 12.05 6.20 8.75
N MET A 378 12.02 4.87 8.90
CA MET A 378 10.83 4.15 9.39
C MET A 378 10.58 4.34 10.89
N PHE A 379 11.63 4.24 11.73
CA PHE A 379 11.53 4.23 13.18
C PHE A 379 11.77 5.61 13.83
N GLY A 380 12.11 6.63 13.05
CA GLY A 380 12.51 7.95 13.57
C GLY A 380 13.88 7.99 14.22
N LYS A 381 14.57 6.84 14.32
CA LYS A 381 15.93 6.67 14.85
C LYS A 381 16.66 5.56 14.10
N THR A 382 17.97 5.68 13.97
CA THR A 382 18.79 4.57 13.46
C THR A 382 18.81 3.44 14.48
N LEU A 383 18.45 2.24 14.04
CA LEU A 383 18.55 1.04 14.86
C LEU A 383 20.02 0.59 14.91
N ASP A 384 20.51 0.29 16.10
CA ASP A 384 21.88 -0.18 16.30
C ASP A 384 21.87 -1.68 16.65
N PRO A 385 22.39 -2.55 15.78
CA PRO A 385 22.49 -3.96 16.05
C PRO A 385 23.61 -4.35 17.04
N ARG A 386 24.49 -3.40 17.42
CA ARG A 386 25.56 -3.69 18.40
C ARG A 386 24.94 -3.92 19.77
N GLY A 387 25.25 -5.07 20.37
CA GLY A 387 24.71 -5.48 21.67
C GLY A 387 23.28 -6.03 21.63
N ALA A 388 22.60 -6.01 20.47
CA ALA A 388 21.31 -6.67 20.30
C ALA A 388 21.47 -8.19 20.29
N ALA A 389 20.49 -8.90 20.85
CA ALA A 389 20.42 -10.36 20.78
C ALA A 389 20.25 -10.84 19.33
N PRO A 390 20.62 -12.09 19.02
CA PRO A 390 20.29 -12.69 17.74
C PRO A 390 18.78 -12.63 17.43
N ASP A 391 18.43 -12.17 16.24
CA ASP A 391 17.06 -12.01 15.73
C ASP A 391 16.14 -11.13 16.61
N GLU A 392 16.74 -10.18 17.36
CA GLU A 392 16.00 -9.26 18.22
C GLU A 392 15.02 -8.43 17.43
N LYS A 393 13.73 -8.50 17.79
CA LYS A 393 12.65 -7.79 17.12
C LYS A 393 12.45 -6.39 17.67
N VAL A 394 12.39 -5.42 16.77
CA VAL A 394 12.02 -4.03 17.07
C VAL A 394 10.74 -3.73 16.28
N GLU A 395 9.62 -3.64 16.99
CA GLU A 395 8.32 -3.40 16.38
C GLU A 395 8.18 -1.94 15.92
N LEU A 396 7.50 -1.74 14.79
CA LEU A 396 7.07 -0.41 14.35
C LEU A 396 5.81 -0.01 15.11
N ALA A 397 5.81 1.18 15.70
CA ALA A 397 4.62 1.74 16.37
C ALA A 397 3.43 1.84 15.40
N LYS A 398 3.70 2.10 14.12
CA LYS A 398 2.74 2.08 13.03
C LYS A 398 3.37 1.34 11.85
N PRO A 399 2.76 0.25 11.37
CA PRO A 399 3.23 -0.46 10.19
C PRO A 399 3.37 0.47 8.98
N VAL A 400 4.43 0.27 8.20
CA VAL A 400 4.72 1.08 6.99
C VAL A 400 4.42 0.25 5.76
N PRO A 401 3.57 0.72 4.82
CA PRO A 401 3.34 0.03 3.57
C PRO A 401 4.63 -0.14 2.77
N VAL A 402 4.83 -1.30 2.19
CA VAL A 402 5.84 -1.56 1.16
C VAL A 402 5.15 -2.05 -0.11
N TYR A 403 5.50 -1.43 -1.22
CA TYR A 403 5.10 -1.84 -2.55
C TYR A 403 6.36 -2.25 -3.31
N ILE A 404 6.42 -3.51 -3.72
CA ILE A 404 7.43 -3.99 -4.66
C ILE A 404 6.78 -4.02 -6.02
N ALA A 405 7.13 -3.08 -6.87
CA ALA A 405 6.57 -2.86 -8.19
C ALA A 405 7.58 -3.25 -9.29
N TYR A 406 7.08 -3.37 -10.50
CA TYR A 406 7.89 -3.56 -11.69
C TYR A 406 7.55 -2.48 -12.70
N LEU A 407 8.27 -1.37 -12.64
CA LEU A 407 7.99 -0.15 -13.40
C LEU A 407 9.16 0.12 -14.37
N THR A 408 8.90 -0.13 -15.64
CA THR A 408 9.88 0.01 -16.72
C THR A 408 9.79 1.36 -17.44
N ALA A 409 8.79 2.18 -17.12
CA ALA A 409 8.70 3.57 -17.53
C ALA A 409 8.27 4.43 -16.33
N MET A 410 9.06 5.45 -16.00
CA MET A 410 8.81 6.37 -14.89
C MET A 410 9.13 7.81 -15.30
N PRO A 411 8.40 8.82 -14.76
CA PRO A 411 8.79 10.20 -14.95
C PRO A 411 10.00 10.52 -14.07
N GLU A 412 11.08 10.99 -14.66
CA GLU A 412 12.30 11.45 -13.99
C GLU A 412 12.79 12.73 -14.66
N ASP A 413 13.09 13.75 -13.88
CA ASP A 413 13.67 15.04 -14.34
C ASP A 413 12.98 15.66 -15.56
N GLY A 414 11.63 15.59 -15.60
CA GLY A 414 10.82 16.14 -16.69
C GLY A 414 10.80 15.30 -17.97
N ARG A 415 11.36 14.10 -17.95
CA ARG A 415 11.35 13.13 -19.07
C ARG A 415 10.79 11.80 -18.60
N ILE A 416 10.57 10.86 -19.53
CA ILE A 416 10.27 9.48 -19.21
C ILE A 416 11.58 8.68 -19.24
N ALA A 417 12.00 8.18 -18.08
CA ALA A 417 13.04 7.18 -17.98
C ALA A 417 12.47 5.80 -18.33
N PHE A 418 13.21 5.05 -19.15
CA PHE A 418 12.88 3.67 -19.51
C PHE A 418 13.92 2.73 -18.94
N TYR A 419 13.47 1.67 -18.27
CA TYR A 419 14.30 0.61 -17.71
C TYR A 419 14.12 -0.66 -18.52
N GLU A 420 15.16 -1.50 -18.51
CA GLU A 420 15.15 -2.80 -19.17
C GLU A 420 14.08 -3.73 -18.57
N ASP A 421 13.43 -4.51 -19.43
CA ASP A 421 12.47 -5.56 -19.02
C ASP A 421 13.21 -6.83 -18.58
N ILE A 422 13.94 -6.72 -17.47
CA ILE A 422 14.84 -7.76 -16.93
C ILE A 422 14.16 -9.10 -16.61
N TYR A 423 12.84 -9.12 -16.51
CA TYR A 423 12.05 -10.33 -16.21
C TYR A 423 11.06 -10.71 -17.32
N GLY A 424 11.06 -10.02 -18.48
CA GLY A 424 10.15 -10.27 -19.58
C GLY A 424 8.67 -9.97 -19.30
N ARG A 425 8.37 -9.21 -18.23
CA ARG A 425 6.99 -8.95 -17.80
C ARG A 425 6.25 -7.96 -18.67
N ASP A 426 6.94 -7.09 -19.39
CA ASP A 426 6.33 -6.14 -20.32
C ASP A 426 5.89 -6.86 -21.58
N GLU A 427 6.79 -7.66 -22.16
CA GLU A 427 6.49 -8.45 -23.34
C GLU A 427 5.28 -9.35 -23.11
N GLU A 428 5.26 -10.08 -21.99
CA GLU A 428 4.17 -10.96 -21.61
C GLU A 428 2.84 -10.19 -21.39
N ALA A 429 2.88 -9.01 -20.75
CA ALA A 429 1.69 -8.21 -20.49
C ALA A 429 1.12 -7.58 -21.78
N LEU A 430 1.99 -7.07 -22.66
CA LEU A 430 1.60 -6.48 -23.94
C LEU A 430 1.04 -7.53 -24.90
N ALA A 431 1.63 -8.74 -24.94
CA ALA A 431 1.10 -9.87 -25.70
C ALA A 431 -0.32 -10.24 -25.26
N ARG A 432 -0.56 -10.36 -23.95
CA ARG A 432 -1.91 -10.64 -23.40
C ARG A 432 -2.94 -9.55 -23.75
N GLN A 433 -2.52 -8.28 -23.79
CA GLN A 433 -3.41 -7.18 -24.19
C GLN A 433 -3.80 -7.24 -25.67
N SER A 434 -2.87 -7.63 -26.54
CA SER A 434 -3.15 -7.81 -27.97
C SER A 434 -4.10 -8.96 -28.22
N ASP A 435 -3.91 -10.09 -27.56
CA ASP A 435 -4.74 -11.29 -27.70
C ASP A 435 -6.18 -11.08 -27.18
N SER A 436 -6.34 -10.28 -26.14
CA SER A 436 -7.64 -9.99 -25.55
C SER A 436 -8.50 -9.02 -26.37
N GLY A 437 -8.07 -8.62 -27.57
CA GLY A 437 -8.81 -7.73 -28.47
C GLY A 437 -8.96 -6.30 -27.95
N ARG A 438 -8.30 -5.94 -26.86
CA ARG A 438 -8.15 -4.56 -26.44
C ARG A 438 -7.10 -3.90 -27.37
N LYS A 439 -7.52 -3.58 -28.60
CA LYS A 439 -6.74 -2.71 -29.47
C LYS A 439 -6.41 -1.47 -28.65
N LEU A 440 -5.14 -1.31 -28.27
CA LEU A 440 -4.61 -0.01 -27.87
C LEU A 440 -5.01 0.92 -29.00
N ALA A 441 -5.92 1.87 -28.73
CA ALA A 441 -6.34 2.82 -29.72
C ALA A 441 -5.09 3.55 -30.21
N THR A 442 -4.63 3.20 -31.38
CA THR A 442 -3.66 3.98 -32.13
C THR A 442 -4.29 5.34 -32.38
N PHE A 443 -3.75 6.38 -31.80
CA PHE A 443 -4.12 7.77 -32.02
C PHE A 443 -3.61 8.26 -33.39
#